data_4c7a24363d3b9d1d5260f7af8783196d
#
_entry.id   4c7a24363d3b9d1d5260f7af8783196d
#
_cell.length_a   1.000
_cell.length_b   1.000
_cell.length_c   1.000
_cell.angle_alpha   90.00
_cell.angle_beta   90.00
_cell.angle_gamma   90.00
#
_symmetry.space_group_name_H-M   'P 1'
#
loop_
_entity.id
_entity.type
_entity.pdbx_description
1 polymer ?
#
loop_
_entity_poly.entity_id
_entity_poly.type
_entity_poly.pdbx_seq_one_letter_code
_entity_poly.pdbx_strand_id
1 'polypeptide(L)'
;MPGSLKANYIFNLLNTVLGLLFPLITFPYAARVVMADGIGQVNFFSSIISYISLFTCLGIPMYAIREIARVRDDKKKLSTITTEILLLHTGLTILGYFAVVVLCMTITKVKADIPLFLLLSTNIFFVAIGCEWFYQ
;
A
#
# COMPACT_ATOMS: atom_id res chain seq x y z
N MET A 1 30.37 5.86 1.40
CA MET A 1 30.91 5.31 2.66
C MET A 1 30.23 3.97 2.88
N PRO A 2 30.94 2.83 2.96
CA PRO A 2 30.31 1.55 3.26
C PRO A 2 29.92 1.55 4.72
N GLY A 3 28.64 1.70 4.97
CA GLY A 3 28.08 1.51 6.32
C GLY A 3 28.53 0.15 6.84
N SER A 4 29.09 0.14 8.05
CA SER A 4 29.56 -1.11 8.68
C SER A 4 28.46 -2.16 8.60
N LEU A 5 28.73 -3.34 8.04
CA LEU A 5 27.82 -4.48 7.96
C LEU A 5 27.15 -4.75 9.32
N LYS A 6 27.89 -4.53 10.41
CA LYS A 6 27.40 -4.64 11.77
C LYS A 6 26.31 -3.62 12.09
N ALA A 7 26.47 -2.36 11.64
CA ALA A 7 25.46 -1.33 11.86
C ALA A 7 24.18 -1.66 11.11
N ASN A 8 24.26 -2.05 9.84
CA ASN A 8 23.09 -2.43 9.03
C ASN A 8 22.37 -3.64 9.64
N TYR A 9 23.12 -4.62 10.15
CA TYR A 9 22.54 -5.78 10.84
C TYR A 9 21.78 -5.38 12.11
N ILE A 10 22.38 -4.51 12.94
CA ILE A 10 21.74 -4.01 14.17
C ILE A 10 20.48 -3.20 13.83
N PHE A 11 20.51 -2.33 12.82
CA PHE A 11 19.33 -1.58 12.41
C PHE A 11 18.20 -2.48 11.88
N ASN A 12 18.52 -3.50 11.08
CA ASN A 12 17.53 -4.47 10.62
C ASN A 12 16.94 -5.28 11.78
N LEU A 13 17.78 -5.70 12.73
CA LEU A 13 17.33 -6.42 13.91
C LEU A 13 16.41 -5.55 14.77
N LEU A 14 16.80 -4.30 15.04
CA LEU A 14 15.97 -3.33 15.76
C LEU A 14 14.62 -3.09 15.04
N ASN A 15 14.65 -2.89 13.73
CA ASN A 15 13.43 -2.69 12.95
C ASN A 15 12.49 -3.90 13.04
N THR A 16 13.04 -5.11 12.96
CA THR A 16 12.26 -6.36 13.09
C THR A 16 11.67 -6.50 14.49
N VAL A 17 12.49 -6.27 15.52
CA VAL A 17 12.04 -6.37 16.93
C VAL A 17 10.96 -5.32 17.22
N LEU A 18 11.17 -4.06 16.82
CA LEU A 18 10.18 -2.99 17.00
C LEU A 18 8.89 -3.28 16.21
N GLY A 19 9.02 -3.81 14.98
CA GLY A 19 7.89 -4.22 14.16
C GLY A 19 7.03 -5.34 14.79
N LEU A 20 7.62 -6.18 15.62
CA LEU A 20 6.90 -7.21 16.38
C LEU A 20 6.36 -6.70 17.72
N LEU A 21 7.16 -5.92 18.46
CA LEU A 21 6.77 -5.42 19.77
C LEU A 21 5.66 -4.36 19.69
N PHE A 22 5.70 -3.49 18.67
CA PHE A 22 4.71 -2.43 18.53
C PHE A 22 3.28 -2.98 18.41
N PRO A 23 2.96 -3.91 17.48
CA PRO A 23 1.64 -4.52 17.41
C PRO A 23 1.27 -5.31 18.67
N LEU A 24 2.24 -5.99 19.28
CA LEU A 24 2.01 -6.79 20.48
C LEU A 24 1.52 -5.94 21.67
N ILE A 25 2.04 -4.73 21.81
CA ILE A 25 1.61 -3.79 22.86
C ILE A 25 0.35 -3.02 22.45
N THR A 26 0.29 -2.57 21.17
CA THR A 26 -0.78 -1.70 20.71
C THR A 26 -2.09 -2.46 20.53
N PHE A 27 -2.05 -3.71 20.07
CA PHE A 27 -3.26 -4.47 19.78
C PHE A 27 -4.12 -4.76 21.03
N PRO A 28 -3.58 -5.21 22.18
CA PRO A 28 -4.39 -5.39 23.39
C PRO A 28 -5.00 -4.08 23.91
N TYR A 29 -4.28 -2.96 23.77
CA TYR A 29 -4.80 -1.66 24.13
C TYR A 29 -5.95 -1.24 23.21
N ALA A 30 -5.74 -1.32 21.90
CA ALA A 30 -6.76 -1.02 20.92
C ALA A 30 -8.01 -1.91 21.08
N ALA A 31 -7.82 -3.21 21.36
CA ALA A 31 -8.92 -4.15 21.59
C ALA A 31 -9.80 -3.79 22.81
N ARG A 32 -9.20 -3.22 23.85
CA ARG A 32 -9.94 -2.78 25.03
C ARG A 32 -10.72 -1.48 24.78
N VAL A 33 -10.19 -0.56 23.98
CA VAL A 33 -10.79 0.76 23.70
C VAL A 33 -11.86 0.68 22.61
N VAL A 34 -11.56 -0.04 21.53
CA VAL A 34 -12.41 -0.08 20.31
C VAL A 34 -13.43 -1.21 20.37
N MET A 35 -13.26 -2.15 21.30
CA MET A 35 -14.06 -3.38 21.43
C MET A 35 -14.01 -4.30 20.19
N ALA A 36 -14.60 -5.48 20.30
CA ALA A 36 -14.56 -6.49 19.25
C ALA A 36 -15.26 -6.05 17.95
N ASP A 37 -16.37 -5.33 18.09
CA ASP A 37 -17.16 -4.85 16.95
C ASP A 37 -16.39 -3.83 16.10
N GLY A 38 -15.73 -2.87 16.75
CA GLY A 38 -14.96 -1.85 16.03
C GLY A 38 -13.71 -2.43 15.35
N ILE A 39 -13.02 -3.40 15.99
CA ILE A 39 -11.91 -4.12 15.35
C ILE A 39 -12.42 -4.93 14.15
N GLY A 40 -13.55 -5.60 14.29
CA GLY A 40 -14.19 -6.34 13.21
C GLY A 40 -14.52 -5.45 12.01
N GLN A 41 -15.03 -4.25 12.27
CA GLN A 41 -15.38 -3.27 11.25
C GLN A 41 -14.14 -2.74 10.51
N VAL A 42 -13.09 -2.35 11.24
CA VAL A 42 -11.82 -1.91 10.65
C VAL A 42 -11.21 -3.01 9.80
N ASN A 43 -11.17 -4.25 10.28
CA ASN A 43 -10.63 -5.39 9.54
C ASN A 43 -11.46 -5.69 8.28
N PHE A 44 -12.77 -5.59 8.35
CA PHE A 44 -13.65 -5.78 7.20
C PHE A 44 -13.37 -4.74 6.12
N PHE A 45 -13.33 -3.46 6.46
CA PHE A 45 -13.04 -2.40 5.50
C PHE A 45 -11.61 -2.48 4.97
N SER A 46 -10.64 -2.76 5.85
CA SER A 46 -9.25 -2.96 5.44
C SER A 46 -9.07 -4.12 4.46
N SER A 47 -9.83 -5.20 4.64
CA SER A 47 -9.80 -6.34 3.70
C SER A 47 -10.30 -5.95 2.33
N ILE A 48 -11.42 -5.23 2.23
CA ILE A 48 -11.96 -4.73 0.96
C ILE A 48 -10.94 -3.85 0.26
N ILE A 49 -10.36 -2.90 0.99
CA ILE A 49 -9.37 -1.96 0.46
C ILE A 49 -8.10 -2.68 0.02
N SER A 50 -7.66 -3.70 0.75
CA SER A 50 -6.52 -4.54 0.38
C SER A 50 -6.74 -5.29 -0.92
N TYR A 51 -7.94 -5.81 -1.16
CA TYR A 51 -8.27 -6.43 -2.45
C TYR A 51 -8.23 -5.41 -3.59
N ILE A 52 -8.80 -4.21 -3.40
CA ILE A 52 -8.74 -3.14 -4.41
C ILE A 52 -7.28 -2.76 -4.68
N SER A 53 -6.47 -2.58 -3.64
CA SER A 53 -5.04 -2.26 -3.77
C SER A 53 -4.28 -3.35 -4.52
N LEU A 54 -4.59 -4.61 -4.28
CA LEU A 54 -3.99 -5.74 -5.00
C LEU A 54 -4.31 -5.69 -6.49
N PHE A 55 -5.56 -5.37 -6.86
CA PHE A 55 -5.94 -5.15 -8.26
C PHE A 55 -5.26 -3.92 -8.86
N THR A 56 -5.10 -2.85 -8.10
CA THR A 56 -4.41 -1.63 -8.55
C THR A 56 -2.94 -1.88 -8.84
N CYS A 57 -2.27 -2.69 -8.01
CA CYS A 57 -0.85 -3.04 -8.21
C CYS A 57 -0.62 -4.08 -9.31
N LEU A 58 -1.49 -5.07 -9.49
CA LEU A 58 -1.52 -6.10 -10.56
C LEU A 58 -0.14 -6.53 -11.12
N GLY A 59 0.86 -6.69 -10.24
CA GLY A 59 2.22 -7.09 -10.66
C GLY A 59 3.04 -6.01 -11.38
N ILE A 60 2.53 -4.77 -11.47
CA ILE A 60 3.23 -3.63 -12.08
C ILE A 60 4.63 -3.44 -11.47
N PRO A 61 4.85 -3.51 -10.15
CA PRO A 61 6.16 -3.35 -9.56
C PRO A 61 7.19 -4.34 -10.12
N MET A 62 6.82 -5.60 -10.25
CA MET A 62 7.72 -6.64 -10.78
C MET A 62 8.02 -6.44 -12.27
N TYR A 63 7.01 -6.04 -13.04
CA TYR A 63 7.18 -5.70 -14.45
C TYR A 63 8.09 -4.49 -14.63
N ALA A 64 7.85 -3.43 -13.86
CA ALA A 64 8.61 -2.20 -13.90
C ALA A 64 10.09 -2.41 -13.58
N ILE A 65 10.41 -3.11 -12.49
CA ILE A 65 11.80 -3.42 -12.12
C ILE A 65 12.51 -4.17 -13.25
N ARG A 66 11.83 -5.12 -13.89
CA ARG A 66 12.39 -5.91 -14.97
C ARG A 66 12.66 -5.09 -16.23
N GLU A 67 11.71 -4.26 -16.67
CA GLU A 67 11.84 -3.44 -17.87
C GLU A 67 12.82 -2.29 -17.67
N ILE A 68 12.82 -1.65 -16.51
CA ILE A 68 13.78 -0.60 -16.16
C ILE A 68 15.20 -1.17 -16.14
N ALA A 69 15.40 -2.35 -15.56
CA ALA A 69 16.70 -3.00 -15.55
C ALA A 69 17.22 -3.33 -16.97
N ARG A 70 16.31 -3.65 -17.90
CA ARG A 70 16.64 -3.99 -19.30
C ARG A 70 17.10 -2.79 -20.12
N VAL A 71 16.59 -1.59 -19.83
CA VAL A 71 16.87 -0.36 -20.58
C VAL A 71 17.75 0.64 -19.83
N ARG A 72 18.39 0.19 -18.76
CA ARG A 72 19.17 1.03 -17.84
C ARG A 72 20.22 1.90 -18.53
N ASP A 73 20.81 1.40 -19.63
CA ASP A 73 21.89 2.08 -20.35
C ASP A 73 21.39 3.12 -21.37
N ASP A 74 20.11 3.12 -21.70
CA ASP A 74 19.48 4.05 -22.65
C ASP A 74 18.51 5.01 -21.95
N LYS A 75 19.00 6.20 -21.60
CA LYS A 75 18.23 7.21 -20.88
C LYS A 75 16.92 7.62 -21.57
N LYS A 76 16.87 7.60 -22.89
CA LYS A 76 15.65 7.96 -23.62
C LYS A 76 14.58 6.87 -23.47
N LYS A 77 14.95 5.62 -23.69
CA LYS A 77 14.03 4.49 -23.50
C LYS A 77 13.60 4.35 -22.06
N LEU A 78 14.53 4.54 -21.13
CA LEU A 78 14.22 4.52 -19.69
C LEU A 78 13.13 5.53 -19.34
N SER A 79 13.25 6.79 -19.77
CA SER A 79 12.24 7.82 -19.54
C SER A 79 10.88 7.47 -20.16
N THR A 80 10.86 6.94 -21.38
CA THR A 80 9.61 6.56 -22.05
C THR A 80 8.92 5.42 -21.30
N ILE A 81 9.62 4.36 -20.98
CA ILE A 81 9.07 3.19 -20.29
C ILE A 81 8.60 3.57 -18.89
N THR A 82 9.36 4.38 -18.15
CA THR A 82 8.93 4.87 -16.83
C THR A 82 7.64 5.65 -16.92
N THR A 83 7.50 6.54 -17.93
CA THR A 83 6.28 7.32 -18.13
C THR A 83 5.09 6.44 -18.49
N GLU A 84 5.26 5.44 -19.34
CA GLU A 84 4.22 4.47 -19.69
C GLU A 84 3.72 3.68 -18.48
N ILE A 85 4.65 3.20 -17.64
CA ILE A 85 4.33 2.47 -16.41
C ILE A 85 3.58 3.38 -15.43
N LEU A 86 4.03 4.63 -15.25
CA LEU A 86 3.36 5.60 -14.39
C LEU A 86 1.94 5.90 -14.87
N LEU A 87 1.73 6.10 -16.17
CA LEU A 87 0.41 6.33 -16.74
C LEU A 87 -0.52 5.13 -16.51
N LEU A 88 -0.02 3.93 -16.73
CA LEU A 88 -0.79 2.70 -16.53
C LEU A 88 -1.16 2.53 -15.04
N HIS A 89 -0.21 2.75 -14.14
CA HIS A 89 -0.44 2.65 -12.71
C HIS A 89 -1.41 3.72 -12.20
N THR A 90 -1.28 4.96 -12.67
CA THR A 90 -2.22 6.05 -12.36
C THR A 90 -3.64 5.72 -12.85
N GLY A 91 -3.76 5.18 -14.06
CA GLY A 91 -5.05 4.73 -14.60
C GLY A 91 -5.71 3.65 -13.74
N LEU A 92 -4.95 2.65 -13.31
CA LEU A 92 -5.44 1.60 -12.42
C LEU A 92 -5.81 2.14 -11.02
N THR A 93 -5.06 3.10 -10.52
CA THR A 93 -5.35 3.76 -9.23
C THR A 93 -6.67 4.53 -9.30
N ILE A 94 -6.92 5.27 -10.38
CA ILE A 94 -8.20 5.96 -10.62
C ILE A 94 -9.35 4.95 -10.67
N LEU A 95 -9.15 3.83 -11.35
CA LEU A 95 -10.14 2.76 -11.43
C LEU A 95 -10.40 2.12 -10.06
N GLY A 96 -9.37 1.96 -9.24
CA GLY A 96 -9.48 1.55 -7.83
C GLY A 96 -10.32 2.51 -6.99
N TYR A 97 -10.10 3.83 -7.12
CA TYR A 97 -10.93 4.82 -6.43
C TYR A 97 -12.37 4.84 -6.95
N PHE A 98 -12.59 4.62 -8.23
CA PHE A 98 -13.93 4.46 -8.77
C PHE A 98 -14.66 3.26 -8.13
N ALA A 99 -13.97 2.14 -7.97
CA ALA A 99 -14.51 0.97 -7.25
C ALA A 99 -14.85 1.32 -5.78
N VAL A 100 -14.01 2.10 -5.09
CA VAL A 100 -14.31 2.59 -3.72
C VAL A 100 -15.61 3.37 -3.69
N VAL A 101 -15.83 4.30 -4.63
CA VAL A 101 -17.06 5.10 -4.72
C VAL A 101 -18.29 4.23 -4.96
N VAL A 102 -18.18 3.26 -5.87
CA VAL A 102 -19.27 2.30 -6.16
C VAL A 102 -19.62 1.47 -4.91
N LEU A 103 -18.60 1.01 -4.17
CA LEU A 103 -18.82 0.26 -2.92
C LEU A 103 -19.46 1.12 -1.83
N CYS A 104 -19.10 2.40 -1.73
CA CYS A 104 -19.76 3.34 -0.82
C CYS A 104 -21.27 3.47 -1.12
N MET A 105 -21.64 3.37 -2.39
CA MET A 105 -23.05 3.49 -2.79
C MET A 105 -23.83 2.17 -2.65
N THR A 106 -23.15 1.03 -2.76
CA THR A 106 -23.79 -0.29 -2.85
C THR A 106 -23.89 -1.00 -1.49
N ILE A 107 -22.83 -0.92 -0.66
CA ILE A 107 -22.76 -1.68 0.59
C ILE A 107 -23.33 -0.89 1.75
N THR A 108 -24.44 -1.40 2.34
CA THR A 108 -25.12 -0.76 3.48
C THR A 108 -24.20 -0.58 4.70
N LYS A 109 -23.31 -1.54 4.97
CA LYS A 109 -22.33 -1.44 6.07
C LYS A 109 -21.31 -0.32 5.87
N VAL A 110 -20.90 -0.06 4.62
CA VAL A 110 -20.00 1.05 4.27
C VAL A 110 -20.73 2.38 4.40
N LYS A 111 -22.03 2.45 4.06
CA LYS A 111 -22.86 3.64 4.25
C LYS A 111 -22.99 4.05 5.71
N ALA A 112 -22.97 3.11 6.64
CA ALA A 112 -23.08 3.39 8.06
C ALA A 112 -21.88 4.17 8.60
N ASP A 113 -20.66 3.89 8.07
CA ASP A 113 -19.40 4.49 8.53
C ASP A 113 -18.51 4.94 7.36
N ILE A 114 -19.07 5.78 6.49
CA ILE A 114 -18.38 6.38 5.34
C ILE A 114 -17.03 7.04 5.74
N PRO A 115 -16.95 7.85 6.82
CA PRO A 115 -15.71 8.52 7.16
C PRO A 115 -14.59 7.53 7.50
N LEU A 116 -14.89 6.43 8.19
CA LEU A 116 -13.91 5.39 8.49
C LEU A 116 -13.43 4.69 7.22
N PHE A 117 -14.35 4.34 6.31
CA PHE A 117 -14.01 3.70 5.05
C PHE A 117 -13.18 4.61 4.14
N LEU A 118 -13.51 5.90 4.05
CA LEU A 118 -12.74 6.88 3.29
C LEU A 118 -11.34 7.09 3.87
N LEU A 119 -11.21 7.15 5.19
CA LEU A 119 -9.92 7.26 5.86
C LEU A 119 -9.05 6.04 5.52
N LEU A 120 -9.60 4.85 5.59
CA LEU A 120 -8.87 3.63 5.23
C LEU A 120 -8.56 3.57 3.72
N SER A 121 -9.42 4.12 2.85
CA SER A 121 -9.18 4.16 1.40
C SER A 121 -7.97 5.00 1.01
N THR A 122 -7.53 5.94 1.87
CA THR A 122 -6.29 6.69 1.70
C THR A 122 -5.07 5.76 1.61
N ASN A 123 -5.17 4.55 2.16
CA ASN A 123 -4.13 3.52 2.03
C ASN A 123 -3.83 3.18 0.56
N ILE A 124 -4.83 3.19 -0.33
CA ILE A 124 -4.64 2.95 -1.77
C ILE A 124 -3.67 3.98 -2.35
N PHE A 125 -3.80 5.25 -1.96
CA PHE A 125 -2.93 6.32 -2.40
C PHE A 125 -1.48 6.12 -1.91
N PHE A 126 -1.30 5.77 -0.64
CA PHE A 126 0.03 5.49 -0.10
C PHE A 126 0.68 4.26 -0.72
N VAL A 127 -0.10 3.21 -1.01
CA VAL A 127 0.39 2.02 -1.71
C VAL A 127 0.79 2.38 -3.14
N ALA A 128 0.03 3.22 -3.85
CA ALA A 128 0.36 3.68 -5.18
C ALA A 128 1.69 4.45 -5.19
N ILE A 129 1.87 5.44 -4.31
CA ILE A 129 3.13 6.19 -4.18
C ILE A 129 4.29 5.26 -3.77
N GLY A 130 4.06 4.34 -2.85
CA GLY A 130 5.07 3.38 -2.42
C GLY A 130 5.54 2.48 -3.55
N CYS A 131 4.65 2.06 -4.44
CA CYS A 131 5.01 1.32 -5.64
C CYS A 131 5.88 2.17 -6.59
N GLU A 132 5.57 3.46 -6.75
CA GLU A 132 6.32 4.38 -7.61
C GLU A 132 7.74 4.64 -7.09
N TRP A 133 7.91 4.71 -5.76
CA TRP A 133 9.23 4.90 -5.15
C TRP A 133 10.20 3.75 -5.41
N PHE A 134 9.70 2.56 -5.69
CA PHE A 134 10.52 1.40 -6.03
C PHE A 134 11.18 1.50 -7.42
N TYR A 135 10.75 2.47 -8.26
CA TYR A 135 11.25 2.62 -9.64
C TYR A 135 12.37 3.66 -9.78
N GLN A 136 12.67 4.44 -8.74
CA GLN A 136 13.77 5.40 -8.68
C GLN A 136 15.07 4.76 -8.19
#